data_ef096b07cfb2224f1f02eeebc0677e10
#
_entry.id   ef096b07cfb2224f1f02eeebc0677e10
#
_cell.length_a   1.000
_cell.length_b   1.000
_cell.length_c   1.000
_cell.angle_alpha   90.00
_cell.angle_beta   90.00
_cell.angle_gamma   90.00
#
_symmetry.space_group_name_H-M   'P 1'
#
loop_
_entity.id
_entity.type
_entity.pdbx_description
1 polymer ?
#
loop_
_entity_poly.entity_id
_entity_poly.type
_entity_poly.pdbx_seq_one_letter_code
_entity_poly.pdbx_strand_id
1 'polypeptide(L)'
;MNKGGLVAEVSRRTGLSKADIGAVIDTAMDVIRERVVRGERVALVGFGTFEKKRRNKRIARNPRKPDVAITVPARDIPSFSPGKAFKDAMTAKKRKTKSRR
;
A
#
# COMPACT_ATOMS: atom_id res chain seq x y z
N MET A 1 -3.66 -5.64 -12.67
CA MET A 1 -3.85 -6.88 -11.86
C MET A 1 -4.68 -6.58 -10.64
N ASN A 2 -5.61 -7.47 -10.32
CA ASN A 2 -6.41 -7.31 -9.12
C ASN A 2 -6.13 -8.49 -8.19
N LYS A 3 -6.93 -8.64 -7.14
CA LYS A 3 -6.73 -9.72 -6.19
C LYS A 3 -6.79 -11.09 -6.85
N GLY A 4 -7.75 -11.29 -7.74
CA GLY A 4 -7.87 -12.56 -8.46
C GLY A 4 -6.64 -12.88 -9.28
N GLY A 5 -6.09 -11.87 -9.95
CA GLY A 5 -4.88 -12.05 -10.73
C GLY A 5 -3.69 -12.35 -9.85
N LEU A 6 -3.60 -11.69 -8.71
CA LEU A 6 -2.53 -11.95 -7.75
C LEU A 6 -2.61 -13.37 -7.21
N VAL A 7 -3.80 -13.82 -6.83
CA VAL A 7 -4.02 -15.17 -6.35
C VAL A 7 -3.58 -16.19 -7.40
N ALA A 8 -3.96 -15.97 -8.64
CA ALA A 8 -3.61 -16.88 -9.72
C ALA A 8 -2.11 -16.98 -9.91
N GLU A 9 -1.43 -15.84 -9.88
CA GLU A 9 0.02 -15.82 -10.07
C GLU A 9 0.75 -16.49 -8.92
N VAL A 10 0.32 -16.25 -7.69
CA VAL A 10 0.93 -16.87 -6.52
C VAL A 10 0.69 -18.37 -6.55
N SER A 11 -0.52 -18.79 -6.92
CA SER A 11 -0.85 -20.22 -7.03
C SER A 11 0.07 -20.88 -8.05
N ARG A 12 0.29 -20.23 -9.17
CA ARG A 12 1.16 -20.77 -10.21
C ARG A 12 2.59 -20.95 -9.71
N ARG A 13 3.08 -20.00 -8.92
CA ARG A 13 4.47 -20.06 -8.45
C ARG A 13 4.68 -21.00 -7.28
N THR A 14 3.67 -21.21 -6.47
CA THR A 14 3.83 -22.01 -5.25
C THR A 14 3.27 -23.42 -5.38
N GLY A 15 2.39 -23.64 -6.34
CA GLY A 15 1.72 -24.92 -6.46
C GLY A 15 0.56 -25.10 -5.48
N LEU A 16 0.28 -24.07 -4.67
CA LEU A 16 -0.86 -24.14 -3.75
C LEU A 16 -2.14 -23.78 -4.47
N SER A 17 -3.27 -24.25 -3.95
CA SER A 17 -4.55 -24.00 -4.58
C SER A 17 -4.91 -22.50 -4.48
N LYS A 18 -5.70 -22.04 -5.43
CA LYS A 18 -6.18 -20.66 -5.39
C LYS A 18 -7.03 -20.40 -4.16
N ALA A 19 -7.79 -21.40 -3.73
CA ALA A 19 -8.61 -21.25 -2.53
C ALA A 19 -7.74 -21.02 -1.30
N ASP A 20 -6.66 -21.78 -1.17
CA ASP A 20 -5.75 -21.62 -0.04
C ASP A 20 -5.03 -20.29 -0.10
N ILE A 21 -4.57 -19.91 -1.28
CA ILE A 21 -3.89 -18.63 -1.45
C ILE A 21 -4.83 -17.48 -1.14
N GLY A 22 -6.06 -17.54 -1.62
CA GLY A 22 -7.04 -16.50 -1.33
C GLY A 22 -7.27 -16.32 0.16
N ALA A 23 -7.39 -17.44 0.88
CA ALA A 23 -7.58 -17.39 2.32
C ALA A 23 -6.37 -16.78 3.02
N VAL A 24 -5.17 -17.15 2.60
CA VAL A 24 -3.94 -16.62 3.18
C VAL A 24 -3.84 -15.11 2.92
N ILE A 25 -4.09 -14.68 1.70
CA ILE A 25 -4.00 -13.27 1.36
C ILE A 25 -5.04 -12.46 2.12
N ASP A 26 -6.27 -12.94 2.19
CA ASP A 26 -7.33 -12.24 2.90
C ASP A 26 -6.99 -12.11 4.38
N THR A 27 -6.52 -13.19 4.98
CA THR A 27 -6.16 -13.16 6.39
C THR A 27 -4.97 -12.25 6.64
N ALA A 28 -3.98 -12.28 5.76
CA ALA A 28 -2.81 -11.42 5.89
C ALA A 28 -3.22 -9.95 5.84
N MET A 29 -4.10 -9.59 4.93
CA MET A 29 -4.57 -8.21 4.83
C MET A 29 -5.37 -7.80 6.05
N ASP A 30 -6.17 -8.71 6.59
CA ASP A 30 -6.93 -8.42 7.79
C ASP A 30 -6.00 -8.17 8.98
N VAL A 31 -4.98 -9.00 9.14
CA VAL A 31 -4.02 -8.84 10.22
C VAL A 31 -3.28 -7.51 10.09
N ILE A 32 -2.83 -7.19 8.88
CA ILE A 32 -2.14 -5.92 8.66
C ILE A 32 -3.04 -4.75 9.01
N ARG A 33 -4.29 -4.79 8.56
CA ARG A 33 -5.24 -3.71 8.84
C ARG A 33 -5.46 -3.56 10.35
N GLU A 34 -5.65 -4.65 11.04
CA GLU A 34 -5.90 -4.61 12.49
C GLU A 34 -4.71 -4.01 13.25
N ARG A 35 -3.51 -4.41 12.88
CA ARG A 35 -2.32 -3.93 13.57
C ARG A 35 -2.09 -2.45 13.30
N VAL A 36 -2.26 -2.04 12.06
CA VAL A 36 -2.07 -0.64 11.70
C VAL A 36 -3.10 0.24 12.40
N VAL A 37 -4.33 -0.22 12.49
CA VAL A 37 -5.38 0.54 13.21
C VAL A 37 -4.99 0.76 14.65
N ARG A 38 -4.33 -0.21 15.27
CA ARG A 38 -3.86 -0.06 16.65
C ARG A 38 -2.62 0.80 16.78
N GLY A 39 -2.03 1.21 15.69
CA GLY A 39 -0.83 2.02 15.70
C GLY A 39 0.47 1.24 15.59
N GLU A 40 0.39 -0.06 15.36
CA GLU A 40 1.60 -0.86 15.16
C GLU A 40 2.08 -0.73 13.73
N ARG A 41 3.38 -0.84 13.55
CA ARG A 41 3.97 -0.90 12.23
C ARG A 41 4.07 -2.35 11.83
N VAL A 42 3.75 -2.64 10.58
CA VAL A 42 3.91 -3.99 10.04
C VAL A 42 5.00 -3.92 8.97
N ALA A 43 6.19 -4.37 9.33
CA ALA A 43 7.35 -4.31 8.44
C ALA A 43 7.54 -5.66 7.76
N LEU A 44 7.52 -5.63 6.44
CA LEU A 44 7.74 -6.83 5.63
C LEU A 44 9.09 -6.69 4.96
N VAL A 45 10.06 -7.42 5.46
CA VAL A 45 11.43 -7.32 4.99
C VAL A 45 11.49 -7.57 3.49
N GLY A 46 12.14 -6.68 2.77
CA GLY A 46 12.27 -6.80 1.32
C GLY A 46 11.10 -6.25 0.55
N PHE A 47 10.06 -5.81 1.22
CA PHE A 47 8.87 -5.30 0.54
C PHE A 47 8.54 -3.88 0.99
N GLY A 48 8.25 -3.69 2.24
CA GLY A 48 7.91 -2.36 2.75
C GLY A 48 7.26 -2.43 4.12
N THR A 49 6.82 -1.28 4.57
CA THR A 49 6.24 -1.14 5.91
C THR A 49 4.89 -0.46 5.82
N PHE A 50 3.91 -1.03 6.51
CA PHE A 50 2.60 -0.42 6.66
C PHE A 50 2.54 0.21 8.03
N GLU A 51 2.03 1.44 8.10
CA GLU A 51 1.94 2.15 9.38
C GLU A 51 0.83 3.18 9.34
N LYS A 52 0.47 3.68 10.51
CA LYS A 52 -0.53 4.70 10.63
C LYS A 52 0.16 6.05 10.71
N LYS A 53 -0.28 6.99 9.89
CA LYS A 53 0.25 8.34 9.92
C LYS A 53 -0.84 9.32 10.28
N ARG A 54 -0.44 10.35 11.00
CA ARG A 54 -1.36 11.41 11.40
C ARG A 54 -1.29 12.53 10.39
N ARG A 55 -2.44 12.89 9.86
CA ARG A 55 -2.55 14.07 9.02
C ARG A 55 -3.12 15.18 9.86
N ASN A 56 -2.41 16.30 9.94
CA ASN A 56 -2.86 17.42 10.74
C ASN A 56 -4.01 18.14 10.06
N LYS A 57 -4.78 18.85 10.88
CA LYS A 57 -5.83 19.72 10.38
C LYS A 57 -5.21 20.74 9.44
N ARG A 58 -5.89 21.03 8.37
CA ARG A 58 -5.41 22.03 7.43
C ARG A 58 -6.57 22.73 6.78
N ILE A 59 -6.29 23.85 6.13
CA ILE A 59 -7.31 24.61 5.43
C ILE A 59 -7.06 24.43 3.94
N ALA A 60 -8.09 24.01 3.23
CA ALA A 60 -8.01 23.84 1.80
C ALA A 60 -8.95 24.82 1.14
N ARG A 61 -8.71 25.12 -0.12
CA ARG A 61 -9.57 26.02 -0.85
C ARG A 61 -10.46 25.24 -1.78
N ASN A 62 -11.69 25.70 -1.88
CA ASN A 62 -12.63 25.09 -2.81
C ASN A 62 -12.26 25.54 -4.22
N PRO A 63 -11.96 24.66 -5.14
CA PRO A 63 -11.59 25.03 -6.50
C PRO A 63 -12.65 25.83 -7.23
N ARG A 64 -13.93 25.62 -6.90
CA ARG A 64 -15.00 26.35 -7.54
C ARG A 64 -15.23 27.72 -6.93
N LYS A 65 -14.91 27.87 -5.68
CA LYS A 65 -15.08 29.13 -4.95
C LYS A 65 -13.81 29.41 -4.17
N PRO A 66 -12.82 29.97 -4.82
CA PRO A 66 -11.51 30.18 -4.16
C PRO A 66 -11.57 31.04 -2.91
N ASP A 67 -12.65 31.81 -2.74
CA ASP A 67 -12.79 32.63 -1.56
C ASP A 67 -13.21 31.82 -0.35
N VAL A 68 -13.69 30.62 -0.55
CA VAL A 68 -14.21 29.81 0.56
C VAL A 68 -13.15 28.83 1.02
N ALA A 69 -12.76 28.96 2.26
CA ALA A 69 -11.80 28.03 2.86
C ALA A 69 -12.55 26.87 3.48
N ILE A 70 -12.02 25.67 3.29
CA ILE A 70 -12.59 24.46 3.87
C ILE A 70 -11.62 23.91 4.88
N THR A 71 -12.08 23.64 6.09
CA THR A 71 -11.25 23.05 7.12
C THR A 71 -11.27 21.53 6.98
N VAL A 72 -10.11 20.95 6.76
CA VAL A 72 -9.97 19.49 6.70
C VAL A 72 -9.50 19.04 8.07
N PRO A 73 -10.30 18.26 8.81
CA PRO A 73 -9.92 17.88 10.17
C PRO A 73 -8.71 16.93 10.17
N ALA A 74 -8.04 16.90 11.30
CA ALA A 74 -6.94 15.96 11.50
C ALA A 74 -7.51 14.55 11.53
N ARG A 75 -6.74 13.60 10.99
CA ARG A 75 -7.17 12.21 10.96
C ARG A 75 -5.98 11.29 10.82
N ASP A 76 -6.18 10.03 11.13
CA ASP A 76 -5.17 9.01 10.93
C ASP A 76 -5.42 8.35 9.60
N ILE A 77 -4.37 8.06 8.87
CA ILE A 77 -4.49 7.38 7.60
C ILE A 77 -3.47 6.24 7.53
N PRO A 78 -3.77 5.19 6.78
CA PRO A 78 -2.77 4.16 6.55
C PRO A 78 -1.73 4.67 5.56
N SER A 79 -0.50 4.23 5.73
CA SER A 79 0.59 4.63 4.86
C SER A 79 1.48 3.44 4.57
N PHE A 80 1.93 3.33 3.35
CA PHE A 80 2.85 2.28 2.93
C PHE A 80 4.15 2.93 2.51
N SER A 81 5.26 2.48 3.10
CA SER A 81 6.59 2.96 2.73
C SER A 81 7.34 1.80 2.10
N PRO A 82 7.70 1.89 0.82
CA PRO A 82 8.41 0.77 0.18
C PRO A 82 9.77 0.56 0.83
N GLY A 83 10.18 -0.69 0.91
CA GLY A 83 11.47 -1.02 1.44
C GLY A 83 12.58 -0.78 0.44
N LYS A 84 13.81 -0.87 0.91
CA LYS A 84 14.97 -0.61 0.06
C LYS A 84 15.02 -1.56 -1.13
N ALA A 85 14.79 -2.84 -0.89
CA ALA A 85 14.84 -3.82 -1.99
C ALA A 85 13.80 -3.53 -3.06
N PHE A 86 12.61 -3.09 -2.64
CA PHE A 86 11.56 -2.74 -3.56
C PHE A 86 11.97 -1.51 -4.39
N LYS A 87 12.51 -0.49 -3.73
CA LYS A 87 12.98 0.70 -4.42
C LYS A 87 14.12 0.39 -5.38
N ASP A 88 15.04 -0.46 -4.95
CA ASP A 88 16.18 -0.85 -5.78
C ASP A 88 15.71 -1.60 -7.02
N ALA A 89 14.69 -2.45 -6.85
CA ALA A 89 14.14 -3.18 -7.98
C ALA A 89 13.54 -2.24 -9.01
N MET A 90 12.90 -1.17 -8.56
CA MET A 90 12.35 -0.17 -9.47
C MET A 90 13.45 0.54 -10.25
N THR A 91 14.52 0.90 -9.56
CA THR A 91 15.63 1.60 -10.19
C THR A 91 16.33 0.72 -11.22
N ALA A 92 16.59 -0.52 -10.87
CA ALA A 92 17.25 -1.45 -11.79
C ALA A 92 16.39 -1.69 -13.01
N LYS A 93 15.10 -1.90 -12.81
CA LYS A 93 14.19 -2.12 -13.91
C LYS A 93 14.08 -0.89 -14.79
N LYS A 94 14.05 0.27 -14.19
CA LYS A 94 13.98 1.51 -14.91
C LYS A 94 15.20 1.68 -15.82
N ARG A 95 16.38 1.36 -15.34
CA ARG A 95 17.56 1.45 -16.14
C ARG A 95 17.52 0.51 -17.31
N LYS A 96 17.03 -0.71 -17.11
CA LYS A 96 16.96 -1.67 -18.17
C LYS A 96 15.95 -1.31 -19.21
N THR A 97 14.88 -0.66 -18.85
CA THR A 97 13.81 -0.38 -19.79
C THR A 97 13.60 1.09 -19.99
N LYS A 98 14.64 1.86 -19.84
CA LYS A 98 14.49 3.30 -19.93
C LYS A 98 13.88 3.76 -21.23
N SER A 99 14.00 3.02 -22.24
CA SER A 99 13.42 3.42 -23.50
C SER A 99 11.90 3.27 -23.50
N ARG A 100 11.35 2.60 -22.52
CA ARG A 100 10.08 2.43 -22.47
C ARG A 100 9.34 3.39 -21.82
N ARG A 101 9.17 4.08 -21.57
CA ARG A 101 8.47 4.93 -20.91
C ARG A 101 7.93 5.74 -21.47
#